data_f9bd00218334fd2c617031e3b865a0ef
#
_entry.id   f9bd00218334fd2c617031e3b865a0ef
#
_cell.length_a   1.000
_cell.length_b   1.000
_cell.length_c   1.000
_cell.angle_alpha   90.00
_cell.angle_beta   90.00
_cell.angle_gamma   90.00
#
_symmetry.space_group_name_H-M   'P 1'
#
loop_
_entity.id
_entity.type
_entity.pdbx_description
1 polymer ?
#
loop_
_entity_poly.entity_id
_entity_poly.type
_entity_poly.pdbx_seq_one_letter_code
_entity_poly.pdbx_strand_id
1 'polypeptide(L)'
;MKIISVGDLHGRDVAEDARGLIGQCDKMIFMGDYVDSFEHTDQQILDCLRTVIDLKKEYPEKVVLLWGNHDIQYLLGHKRHGCSGYRPQMDLMLYTEFTCHRDLFQLAFQHKDWIWTHAGIHDGWWLFSFKYNMGFTNIAAELNFAFDKKEEALFDVGHRRGGYKDVGGPLWCDRLELLNKPLEGYNQVVGHNKREFIERARWKELEIVFVDALHNDDKFVYHISNFKDE
;
A
#
# COMPACT_ATOMS: atom_id res chain seq x y z
N MET A 1 -3.90 20.47 5.03
CA MET A 1 -3.01 19.31 5.20
C MET A 1 -2.42 18.91 3.86
N LYS A 2 -1.10 18.73 3.77
CA LYS A 2 -0.37 18.29 2.56
C LYS A 2 0.13 16.86 2.76
N ILE A 3 -0.28 15.94 1.90
CA ILE A 3 0.12 14.52 1.95
C ILE A 3 0.95 14.19 0.71
N ILE A 4 2.14 13.60 0.92
CA ILE A 4 2.96 13.01 -0.13
C ILE A 4 2.73 11.50 -0.14
N SER A 5 2.42 10.92 -1.30
CA SER A 5 2.25 9.48 -1.49
C SER A 5 3.36 8.94 -2.41
N VAL A 6 4.03 7.90 -1.96
CA VAL A 6 5.16 7.23 -2.65
C VAL A 6 4.71 5.82 -3.01
N GLY A 7 4.83 5.46 -4.28
CA GLY A 7 4.45 4.13 -4.80
C GLY A 7 5.35 3.00 -4.32
N ASP A 8 5.21 1.86 -4.97
CA ASP A 8 5.88 0.60 -4.63
C ASP A 8 7.41 0.73 -4.77
N LEU A 9 8.14 0.35 -3.74
CA LEU A 9 9.59 0.59 -3.67
C LEU A 9 10.42 -0.53 -4.31
N HIS A 10 10.10 -1.78 -4.03
CA HIS A 10 10.80 -2.95 -4.58
C HIS A 10 12.33 -2.86 -4.49
N GLY A 11 12.84 -2.44 -3.31
CA GLY A 11 14.28 -2.34 -3.05
C GLY A 11 14.97 -1.07 -3.53
N ARG A 12 14.21 -0.06 -4.03
CA ARG A 12 14.78 1.24 -4.45
C ARG A 12 15.22 2.05 -3.26
N ASP A 13 16.38 2.68 -3.38
CA ASP A 13 16.83 3.64 -2.38
C ASP A 13 16.06 4.96 -2.52
N VAL A 14 15.35 5.33 -1.47
CA VAL A 14 14.53 6.54 -1.40
C VAL A 14 14.91 7.42 -0.21
N ALA A 15 16.01 7.09 0.48
CA ALA A 15 16.37 7.70 1.76
C ALA A 15 16.58 9.21 1.65
N GLU A 16 17.39 9.64 0.70
CA GLU A 16 17.75 11.05 0.52
C GLU A 16 16.54 11.88 0.06
N ASP A 17 15.82 11.39 -0.95
CA ASP A 17 14.65 12.07 -1.50
C ASP A 17 13.53 12.21 -0.46
N ALA A 18 13.23 11.14 0.27
CA ALA A 18 12.22 11.17 1.33
C ALA A 18 12.60 12.15 2.44
N ARG A 19 13.87 12.16 2.91
CA ARG A 19 14.35 13.11 3.92
C ARG A 19 14.29 14.54 3.43
N GLY A 20 14.57 14.80 2.15
CA GLY A 20 14.48 16.12 1.54
C GLY A 20 13.05 16.67 1.47
N LEU A 21 12.05 15.78 1.42
CA LEU A 21 10.63 16.14 1.27
C LEU A 21 9.84 16.14 2.58
N ILE A 22 10.28 15.39 3.61
CA ILE A 22 9.49 15.18 4.83
C ILE A 22 9.20 16.47 5.61
N GLY A 23 10.09 17.46 5.50
CA GLY A 23 9.89 18.81 6.06
C GLY A 23 8.82 19.63 5.33
N GLN A 24 8.43 19.22 4.12
CA GLN A 24 7.54 19.94 3.23
C GLN A 24 6.10 19.38 3.23
N CYS A 25 5.82 18.35 4.03
CA CYS A 25 4.50 17.71 4.11
C CYS A 25 4.06 17.49 5.56
N ASP A 26 2.76 17.32 5.74
CA ASP A 26 2.16 16.92 7.02
C ASP A 26 2.19 15.40 7.19
N LYS A 27 2.02 14.67 6.08
CA LYS A 27 2.15 13.19 6.04
C LYS A 27 2.92 12.77 4.79
N MET A 28 3.71 11.72 4.93
CA MET A 28 4.33 10.97 3.84
C MET A 28 3.89 9.51 3.94
N ILE A 29 3.20 9.02 2.92
CA ILE A 29 2.60 7.69 2.89
C ILE A 29 3.34 6.83 1.87
N PHE A 30 3.96 5.76 2.33
CA PHE A 30 4.53 4.73 1.49
C PHE A 30 3.49 3.64 1.26
N MET A 31 3.26 3.28 -0.01
CA MET A 31 2.11 2.47 -0.42
C MET A 31 2.30 0.96 -0.25
N GLY A 32 3.43 0.51 0.32
CA GLY A 32 3.76 -0.90 0.46
C GLY A 32 4.71 -1.41 -0.62
N ASP A 33 4.86 -2.74 -0.69
CA ASP A 33 5.78 -3.43 -1.60
C ASP A 33 7.21 -2.90 -1.51
N TYR A 34 7.77 -2.98 -0.29
CA TYR A 34 9.15 -2.56 0.00
C TYR A 34 10.15 -3.58 -0.52
N VAL A 35 9.74 -4.84 -0.58
CA VAL A 35 10.57 -6.01 -0.87
C VAL A 35 10.26 -6.61 -2.23
N ASP A 36 10.98 -7.66 -2.57
CA ASP A 36 10.98 -8.33 -3.88
C ASP A 36 11.37 -7.39 -5.03
N SER A 37 12.30 -7.81 -5.82
CA SER A 37 12.74 -7.08 -7.00
C SER A 37 13.39 -8.05 -7.98
N PHE A 38 13.25 -7.78 -9.26
CA PHE A 38 14.00 -8.47 -10.31
C PHE A 38 15.30 -7.73 -10.69
N GLU A 39 15.49 -6.52 -10.16
CA GLU A 39 16.58 -5.61 -10.53
C GLU A 39 17.58 -5.37 -9.38
N HIS A 40 17.08 -5.39 -8.13
CA HIS A 40 17.87 -5.08 -6.95
C HIS A 40 18.39 -6.33 -6.24
N THR A 41 19.55 -6.21 -5.60
CA THR A 41 20.16 -7.26 -4.78
C THR A 41 19.42 -7.44 -3.46
N ASP A 42 19.63 -8.60 -2.79
CA ASP A 42 19.07 -8.88 -1.47
C ASP A 42 19.42 -7.79 -0.45
N GLN A 43 20.67 -7.26 -0.51
CA GLN A 43 21.11 -6.19 0.38
C GLN A 43 20.36 -4.88 0.11
N GLN A 44 20.19 -4.48 -1.14
CA GLN A 44 19.44 -3.28 -1.49
C GLN A 44 17.97 -3.35 -1.05
N ILE A 45 17.34 -4.52 -1.19
CA ILE A 45 15.97 -4.75 -0.72
C ILE A 45 15.88 -4.59 0.80
N LEU A 46 16.83 -5.17 1.53
CA LEU A 46 16.88 -5.07 2.99
C LEU A 46 17.14 -3.63 3.45
N ASP A 47 18.06 -2.93 2.80
CA ASP A 47 18.40 -1.54 3.10
C ASP A 47 17.21 -0.60 2.81
N CYS A 48 16.49 -0.83 1.73
CA CYS A 48 15.24 -0.12 1.41
C CYS A 48 14.22 -0.27 2.54
N LEU A 49 13.91 -1.50 2.95
CA LEU A 49 12.96 -1.77 4.04
C LEU A 49 13.39 -1.10 5.35
N ARG A 50 14.66 -1.23 5.73
CA ARG A 50 15.20 -0.61 6.94
C ARG A 50 15.15 0.92 6.88
N THR A 51 15.42 1.50 5.72
CA THR A 51 15.31 2.94 5.51
C THR A 51 13.92 3.47 5.84
N VAL A 52 12.86 2.85 5.33
CA VAL A 52 11.49 3.32 5.61
C VAL A 52 11.08 3.07 7.06
N ILE A 53 11.55 1.98 7.67
CA ILE A 53 11.37 1.70 9.10
C ILE A 53 12.03 2.80 9.94
N ASP A 54 13.26 3.18 9.62
CA ASP A 54 14.00 4.21 10.33
C ASP A 54 13.36 5.60 10.13
N LEU A 55 12.91 5.92 8.92
CA LEU A 55 12.12 7.13 8.66
C LEU A 55 10.85 7.17 9.52
N LYS A 56 10.14 6.05 9.65
CA LYS A 56 8.95 5.97 10.52
C LYS A 56 9.29 6.17 11.98
N LYS A 57 10.40 5.64 12.47
CA LYS A 57 10.88 5.84 13.86
C LYS A 57 11.31 7.28 14.11
N GLU A 58 11.98 7.89 13.13
CA GLU A 58 12.45 9.29 13.21
C GLU A 58 11.30 10.30 13.14
N TYR A 59 10.27 9.99 12.32
CA TYR A 59 9.11 10.88 12.11
C TYR A 59 7.78 10.12 12.33
N PRO A 60 7.50 9.63 13.57
CA PRO A 60 6.39 8.73 13.84
C PRO A 60 5.02 9.31 13.48
N GLU A 61 4.85 10.63 13.63
CA GLU A 61 3.59 11.31 13.34
C GLU A 61 3.45 11.69 11.86
N LYS A 62 4.54 11.74 11.10
CA LYS A 62 4.51 12.13 9.69
C LYS A 62 4.50 10.95 8.73
N VAL A 63 5.35 9.94 8.98
CA VAL A 63 5.48 8.79 8.08
C VAL A 63 4.39 7.77 8.36
N VAL A 64 3.77 7.29 7.29
CA VAL A 64 2.81 6.18 7.28
C VAL A 64 3.35 5.08 6.38
N LEU A 65 3.47 3.86 6.91
CA LEU A 65 3.88 2.69 6.16
C LEU A 65 2.66 1.78 5.94
N LEU A 66 2.25 1.60 4.68
CA LEU A 66 1.21 0.64 4.35
C LEU A 66 1.81 -0.73 4.06
N TRP A 67 1.04 -1.78 4.32
CA TRP A 67 1.36 -3.13 3.87
C TRP A 67 1.09 -3.27 2.37
N GLY A 68 2.02 -3.87 1.63
CA GLY A 68 1.81 -4.36 0.27
C GLY A 68 1.68 -5.88 0.21
N ASN A 69 1.24 -6.43 -0.92
CA ASN A 69 1.07 -7.88 -1.06
C ASN A 69 2.41 -8.62 -1.06
N HIS A 70 3.49 -8.03 -1.57
CA HIS A 70 4.83 -8.59 -1.52
C HIS A 70 5.39 -8.64 -0.08
N ASP A 71 5.02 -7.70 0.77
CA ASP A 71 5.43 -7.69 2.18
C ASP A 71 4.71 -8.79 2.98
N ILE A 72 3.42 -8.99 2.69
CA ILE A 72 2.55 -9.96 3.37
C ILE A 72 3.01 -11.39 3.18
N GLN A 73 3.60 -11.75 2.03
CA GLN A 73 4.08 -13.11 1.82
C GLN A 73 5.20 -13.51 2.79
N TYR A 74 6.00 -12.55 3.25
CA TYR A 74 7.03 -12.79 4.28
C TYR A 74 6.43 -12.76 5.69
N LEU A 75 5.50 -11.86 5.97
CA LEU A 75 4.87 -11.74 7.29
C LEU A 75 3.98 -12.93 7.64
N LEU A 76 3.16 -13.40 6.69
CA LEU A 76 2.12 -14.42 6.92
C LEU A 76 2.41 -15.77 6.24
N GLY A 77 3.45 -15.84 5.43
CA GLY A 77 3.94 -17.06 4.79
C GLY A 77 3.60 -17.18 3.31
N HIS A 78 4.63 -17.42 2.50
CA HIS A 78 4.58 -17.50 1.04
C HIS A 78 3.60 -18.57 0.51
N LYS A 79 3.47 -19.72 1.18
CA LYS A 79 2.59 -20.82 0.71
C LYS A 79 1.14 -20.38 0.52
N ARG A 80 0.68 -19.40 1.29
CA ARG A 80 -0.71 -18.91 1.25
C ARG A 80 -0.83 -17.56 0.56
N HIS A 81 0.19 -16.73 0.65
CA HIS A 81 0.17 -15.34 0.21
C HIS A 81 1.25 -15.05 -0.85
N GLY A 82 1.64 -16.07 -1.62
CA GLY A 82 2.77 -15.99 -2.54
C GLY A 82 2.57 -15.00 -3.68
N CYS A 83 3.62 -14.19 -3.88
CA CYS A 83 3.76 -13.27 -5.00
C CYS A 83 4.94 -13.68 -5.90
N SER A 84 5.01 -13.13 -7.10
CA SER A 84 6.19 -13.25 -7.95
C SER A 84 7.41 -12.58 -7.29
N GLY A 85 8.61 -13.03 -7.62
CA GLY A 85 9.85 -12.43 -7.07
C GLY A 85 10.21 -12.86 -5.65
N TYR A 86 9.45 -13.78 -5.03
CA TYR A 86 9.78 -14.33 -3.72
C TYR A 86 11.21 -14.86 -3.66
N ARG A 87 11.92 -14.55 -2.58
CA ARG A 87 13.32 -14.91 -2.34
C ARG A 87 13.45 -15.82 -1.10
N PRO A 88 13.47 -17.15 -1.27
CA PRO A 88 13.55 -18.09 -0.14
C PRO A 88 14.73 -17.84 0.79
N GLN A 89 15.88 -17.38 0.26
CA GLN A 89 17.07 -17.06 1.05
C GLN A 89 16.89 -15.87 1.97
N MET A 90 15.94 -14.97 1.69
CA MET A 90 15.63 -13.80 2.50
C MET A 90 14.47 -14.03 3.48
N ASP A 91 13.77 -15.17 3.37
CA ASP A 91 12.51 -15.40 4.08
C ASP A 91 12.60 -15.14 5.59
N LEU A 92 13.55 -15.80 6.25
CA LEU A 92 13.74 -15.63 7.70
C LEU A 92 14.12 -14.20 8.09
N MET A 93 14.95 -13.54 7.27
CA MET A 93 15.41 -12.18 7.54
C MET A 93 14.26 -11.17 7.41
N LEU A 94 13.52 -11.23 6.32
CA LEU A 94 12.38 -10.33 6.07
C LEU A 94 11.22 -10.61 7.04
N TYR A 95 10.95 -11.90 7.35
CA TYR A 95 9.99 -12.25 8.40
C TYR A 95 10.37 -11.60 9.74
N THR A 96 11.65 -11.63 10.11
CA THR A 96 12.14 -11.04 11.36
C THR A 96 11.97 -9.53 11.34
N GLU A 97 12.38 -8.83 10.28
CA GLU A 97 12.22 -7.37 10.14
C GLU A 97 10.74 -6.97 10.26
N PHE A 98 9.86 -7.59 9.49
CA PHE A 98 8.43 -7.29 9.53
C PHE A 98 7.77 -7.63 10.88
N THR A 99 8.16 -8.72 11.51
CA THR A 99 7.59 -9.11 12.81
C THR A 99 8.04 -8.19 13.93
N CYS A 100 9.34 -7.85 13.98
CA CYS A 100 9.89 -6.96 15.00
C CYS A 100 9.35 -5.52 14.90
N HIS A 101 8.93 -5.11 13.70
CA HIS A 101 8.48 -3.74 13.43
C HIS A 101 7.00 -3.67 13.00
N ARG A 102 6.22 -4.74 13.24
CA ARG A 102 4.84 -4.87 12.79
C ARG A 102 3.97 -3.65 13.11
N ASP A 103 4.11 -3.11 14.32
CA ASP A 103 3.31 -2.00 14.82
C ASP A 103 3.59 -0.66 14.11
N LEU A 104 4.63 -0.58 13.29
CA LEU A 104 4.94 0.60 12.48
C LEU A 104 4.13 0.64 11.18
N PHE A 105 3.56 -0.50 10.77
CA PHE A 105 2.81 -0.66 9.52
C PHE A 105 1.31 -0.75 9.76
N GLN A 106 0.54 -0.33 8.79
CA GLN A 106 -0.90 -0.42 8.79
C GLN A 106 -1.44 -0.82 7.40
N LEU A 107 -2.68 -1.31 7.33
CA LEU A 107 -3.27 -1.72 6.05
C LEU A 107 -3.82 -0.54 5.25
N ALA A 108 -4.34 0.46 5.95
CA ALA A 108 -4.99 1.61 5.33
C ALA A 108 -4.77 2.90 6.13
N PHE A 109 -4.79 4.03 5.44
CA PHE A 109 -4.85 5.37 6.03
C PHE A 109 -6.05 6.13 5.44
N GLN A 110 -6.69 7.00 6.22
CA GLN A 110 -7.80 7.83 5.75
C GLN A 110 -7.66 9.26 6.23
N HIS A 111 -7.96 10.20 5.36
CA HIS A 111 -8.14 11.62 5.69
C HIS A 111 -9.39 12.15 4.97
N LYS A 112 -10.40 12.57 5.73
CA LYS A 112 -11.72 12.98 5.21
C LYS A 112 -12.31 11.85 4.34
N ASP A 113 -12.67 12.15 3.11
CA ASP A 113 -13.20 11.24 2.08
C ASP A 113 -12.12 10.57 1.20
N TRP A 114 -10.85 10.68 1.56
CA TRP A 114 -9.75 10.04 0.87
C TRP A 114 -9.21 8.84 1.65
N ILE A 115 -9.01 7.71 0.96
CA ILE A 115 -8.46 6.48 1.50
C ILE A 115 -7.18 6.11 0.74
N TRP A 116 -6.17 5.70 1.48
CA TRP A 116 -4.93 5.10 0.99
C TRP A 116 -4.91 3.64 1.38
N THR A 117 -4.82 2.75 0.41
CA THR A 117 -4.55 1.31 0.56
C THR A 117 -3.58 0.89 -0.52
N HIS A 118 -2.91 -0.24 -0.35
CA HIS A 118 -1.96 -0.70 -1.36
C HIS A 118 -2.58 -0.83 -2.75
N ALA A 119 -3.70 -1.57 -2.89
CA ALA A 119 -4.29 -1.89 -4.19
C ALA A 119 -5.66 -1.25 -4.48
N GLY A 120 -6.32 -0.68 -3.46
CA GLY A 120 -7.65 -0.09 -3.59
C GLY A 120 -8.77 -0.95 -3.05
N ILE A 121 -9.93 -0.35 -2.89
CA ILE A 121 -11.14 -0.98 -2.37
C ILE A 121 -12.23 -0.93 -3.43
N HIS A 122 -12.62 -2.11 -3.93
CA HIS A 122 -13.75 -2.27 -4.82
C HIS A 122 -15.05 -2.36 -4.00
N ASP A 123 -16.10 -1.64 -4.42
CA ASP A 123 -17.36 -1.57 -3.69
C ASP A 123 -18.02 -2.95 -3.49
N GLY A 124 -18.00 -3.80 -4.53
CA GLY A 124 -18.51 -5.16 -4.42
C GLY A 124 -17.73 -6.05 -3.44
N TRP A 125 -16.40 -5.87 -3.37
CA TRP A 125 -15.60 -6.56 -2.36
C TRP A 125 -16.00 -6.09 -0.94
N TRP A 126 -16.11 -4.80 -0.73
CA TRP A 126 -16.52 -4.21 0.55
C TRP A 126 -17.88 -4.73 1.01
N LEU A 127 -18.86 -4.76 0.11
CA LEU A 127 -20.23 -5.14 0.45
C LEU A 127 -20.45 -6.66 0.61
N PHE A 128 -19.75 -7.48 -0.17
CA PHE A 128 -20.06 -8.91 -0.28
C PHE A 128 -18.98 -9.84 0.27
N SER A 129 -17.71 -9.45 0.23
CA SER A 129 -16.60 -10.26 0.72
C SER A 129 -16.14 -9.83 2.10
N PHE A 130 -16.03 -8.53 2.34
CA PHE A 130 -15.66 -7.98 3.63
C PHE A 130 -16.90 -7.82 4.52
N LYS A 131 -17.10 -8.78 5.41
CA LYS A 131 -18.29 -8.81 6.29
C LYS A 131 -18.05 -8.18 7.66
N TYR A 132 -16.96 -7.48 7.83
CA TYR A 132 -16.54 -6.90 9.08
C TYR A 132 -17.17 -5.51 9.20
N ASN A 133 -18.35 -5.42 9.80
CA ASN A 133 -18.97 -4.15 10.14
C ASN A 133 -18.97 -3.99 11.66
N MET A 134 -17.94 -3.35 12.18
CA MET A 134 -17.76 -3.10 13.62
C MET A 134 -18.30 -1.75 14.06
N GLY A 135 -18.97 -1.02 13.16
CA GLY A 135 -19.54 0.30 13.45
C GLY A 135 -18.48 1.39 13.60
N PHE A 136 -17.30 1.20 13.04
CA PHE A 136 -16.30 2.27 12.96
C PHE A 136 -16.81 3.38 12.04
N THR A 137 -16.52 4.62 12.39
CA THR A 137 -16.82 5.80 11.57
C THR A 137 -15.75 6.06 10.51
N ASN A 138 -14.70 5.23 10.46
CA ASN A 138 -13.54 5.39 9.60
C ASN A 138 -13.18 4.04 8.95
N ILE A 139 -13.21 3.99 7.62
CA ILE A 139 -12.92 2.79 6.81
C ILE A 139 -11.51 2.25 7.08
N ALA A 140 -10.51 3.13 7.17
CA ALA A 140 -9.14 2.69 7.45
C ALA A 140 -9.00 2.07 8.84
N ALA A 141 -9.70 2.59 9.85
CA ALA A 141 -9.70 2.00 11.19
C ALA A 141 -10.31 0.59 11.18
N GLU A 142 -11.39 0.39 10.41
CA GLU A 142 -12.03 -0.92 10.25
C GLU A 142 -11.11 -1.92 9.55
N LEU A 143 -10.46 -1.52 8.47
CA LEU A 143 -9.51 -2.35 7.74
C LEU A 143 -8.29 -2.73 8.61
N ASN A 144 -7.73 -1.77 9.34
CA ASN A 144 -6.59 -2.01 10.22
C ASN A 144 -6.94 -2.97 11.36
N PHE A 145 -8.12 -2.80 11.98
CA PHE A 145 -8.62 -3.72 12.99
C PHE A 145 -8.83 -5.13 12.44
N ALA A 146 -9.44 -5.27 11.24
CA ALA A 146 -9.64 -6.55 10.58
C ALA A 146 -8.30 -7.23 10.24
N PHE A 147 -7.28 -6.44 9.86
CA PHE A 147 -5.94 -6.95 9.62
C PHE A 147 -5.30 -7.56 10.87
N ASP A 148 -5.46 -6.92 12.02
CA ASP A 148 -4.99 -7.45 13.30
C ASP A 148 -5.72 -8.75 13.70
N LYS A 149 -6.98 -8.89 13.27
CA LYS A 149 -7.77 -10.13 13.44
C LYS A 149 -7.50 -11.17 12.37
N LYS A 150 -6.64 -10.87 11.40
CA LYS A 150 -6.31 -11.74 10.26
C LYS A 150 -7.53 -12.14 9.43
N GLU A 151 -8.44 -11.18 9.20
CA GLU A 151 -9.64 -11.39 8.38
C GLU A 151 -9.23 -11.83 6.96
N GLU A 152 -9.69 -13.01 6.55
CA GLU A 152 -9.23 -13.66 5.31
C GLU A 152 -9.59 -12.87 4.05
N ALA A 153 -10.72 -12.19 4.05
CA ALA A 153 -11.17 -11.41 2.90
C ALA A 153 -10.17 -10.30 2.50
N LEU A 154 -9.37 -9.78 3.43
CA LEU A 154 -8.33 -8.78 3.14
C LEU A 154 -7.28 -9.27 2.14
N PHE A 155 -7.10 -10.59 2.05
CA PHE A 155 -6.12 -11.25 1.19
C PHE A 155 -6.76 -11.88 -0.05
N ASP A 156 -8.01 -11.56 -0.37
CA ASP A 156 -8.70 -12.04 -1.56
C ASP A 156 -7.95 -11.63 -2.82
N VAL A 157 -7.66 -12.59 -3.69
CA VAL A 157 -7.02 -12.38 -4.99
C VAL A 157 -8.06 -12.56 -6.08
N GLY A 158 -8.30 -11.52 -6.87
CA GLY A 158 -9.22 -11.54 -7.99
C GLY A 158 -8.73 -12.34 -9.19
N HIS A 159 -9.65 -12.72 -10.09
CA HIS A 159 -9.30 -13.48 -11.31
C HIS A 159 -8.27 -12.76 -12.17
N ARG A 160 -8.27 -11.43 -12.20
CA ARG A 160 -7.30 -10.63 -12.98
C ARG A 160 -5.86 -10.76 -12.46
N ARG A 161 -5.70 -11.17 -11.22
CA ARG A 161 -4.40 -11.41 -10.55
C ARG A 161 -4.12 -12.89 -10.33
N GLY A 162 -4.86 -13.77 -11.05
CA GLY A 162 -4.65 -15.22 -11.00
C GLY A 162 -5.30 -15.93 -9.81
N GLY A 163 -6.14 -15.23 -9.04
CA GLY A 163 -6.91 -15.83 -7.94
C GLY A 163 -8.25 -16.38 -8.37
N TYR A 164 -9.10 -16.67 -7.39
CA TYR A 164 -10.39 -17.34 -7.57
C TYR A 164 -11.60 -16.47 -7.18
N LYS A 165 -11.35 -15.22 -6.80
CA LYS A 165 -12.39 -14.29 -6.40
C LYS A 165 -12.80 -13.40 -7.59
N ASP A 166 -14.03 -12.92 -7.57
CA ASP A 166 -14.53 -12.02 -8.61
C ASP A 166 -13.71 -10.72 -8.63
N VAL A 167 -13.31 -10.23 -7.46
CA VAL A 167 -12.45 -9.05 -7.30
C VAL A 167 -11.46 -9.26 -6.15
N GLY A 168 -10.33 -8.57 -6.21
CA GLY A 168 -9.32 -8.56 -5.16
C GLY A 168 -9.68 -7.69 -3.97
N GLY A 169 -9.12 -8.01 -2.80
CA GLY A 169 -9.16 -7.17 -1.61
C GLY A 169 -8.15 -6.00 -1.67
N PRO A 170 -7.99 -5.23 -0.58
CA PRO A 170 -7.20 -3.99 -0.55
C PRO A 170 -5.70 -4.17 -0.82
N LEU A 171 -5.22 -5.40 -0.82
CA LEU A 171 -3.84 -5.78 -1.17
C LEU A 171 -3.70 -6.28 -2.63
N TRP A 172 -4.80 -6.62 -3.31
CA TRP A 172 -4.76 -7.34 -4.58
C TRP A 172 -5.72 -6.82 -5.64
N CYS A 173 -6.47 -5.76 -5.38
CA CYS A 173 -7.43 -5.20 -6.32
C CYS A 173 -6.72 -4.77 -7.62
N ASP A 174 -7.14 -5.34 -8.76
CA ASP A 174 -6.59 -4.94 -10.05
C ASP A 174 -7.14 -3.57 -10.46
N ARG A 175 -6.33 -2.80 -11.20
CA ARG A 175 -6.73 -1.48 -11.70
C ARG A 175 -8.08 -1.50 -12.42
N LEU A 176 -8.33 -2.50 -13.29
CA LEU A 176 -9.57 -2.58 -14.05
C LEU A 176 -10.76 -2.98 -13.17
N GLU A 177 -10.53 -3.74 -12.11
CA GLU A 177 -11.54 -4.02 -11.09
C GLU A 177 -11.90 -2.71 -10.37
N LEU A 178 -10.89 -2.00 -9.87
CA LEU A 178 -11.08 -0.75 -9.13
C LEU A 178 -11.80 0.31 -9.96
N LEU A 179 -11.41 0.50 -11.22
CA LEU A 179 -12.04 1.47 -12.13
C LEU A 179 -13.47 1.10 -12.53
N ASN A 180 -13.83 -0.18 -12.44
CA ASN A 180 -15.19 -0.61 -12.73
C ASN A 180 -16.19 -0.15 -11.65
N LYS A 181 -15.81 -0.30 -10.38
CA LYS A 181 -16.66 0.10 -9.26
C LYS A 181 -15.84 0.35 -7.98
N PRO A 182 -15.20 1.52 -7.83
CA PRO A 182 -14.53 1.89 -6.59
C PRO A 182 -15.52 2.05 -5.44
N LEU A 183 -15.04 1.95 -4.20
CA LEU A 183 -15.86 2.14 -3.01
C LEU A 183 -16.60 3.48 -3.06
N GLU A 184 -17.92 3.45 -3.00
CA GLU A 184 -18.76 4.64 -3.07
C GLU A 184 -18.50 5.61 -1.90
N GLY A 185 -18.45 6.90 -2.22
CA GLY A 185 -18.25 7.98 -1.24
C GLY A 185 -16.79 8.28 -0.92
N TYR A 186 -15.81 7.54 -1.50
CA TYR A 186 -14.41 7.73 -1.17
C TYR A 186 -13.52 7.86 -2.39
N ASN A 187 -12.69 8.89 -2.39
CA ASN A 187 -11.54 9.00 -3.29
C ASN A 187 -10.42 8.04 -2.83
N GLN A 188 -9.61 7.55 -3.75
CA GLN A 188 -8.59 6.55 -3.41
C GLN A 188 -7.23 6.90 -3.99
N VAL A 189 -6.17 6.66 -3.20
CA VAL A 189 -4.77 6.67 -3.67
C VAL A 189 -4.22 5.27 -3.50
N VAL A 190 -3.65 4.70 -4.57
CA VAL A 190 -3.24 3.30 -4.62
C VAL A 190 -1.90 3.11 -5.33
N GLY A 191 -1.13 2.10 -4.91
CA GLY A 191 0.06 1.56 -5.56
C GLY A 191 -0.26 0.34 -6.44
N HIS A 192 0.49 -0.76 -6.28
CA HIS A 192 0.25 -2.11 -6.79
C HIS A 192 0.17 -2.26 -8.32
N ASN A 193 -0.35 -1.28 -8.99
CA ASN A 193 -0.63 -1.32 -10.42
C ASN A 193 0.39 -0.46 -11.16
N LYS A 194 1.49 -1.07 -11.60
CA LYS A 194 2.61 -0.44 -12.29
C LYS A 194 2.17 0.49 -13.41
N ARG A 195 2.57 1.76 -13.36
CA ARG A 195 2.22 2.81 -14.32
C ARG A 195 3.47 3.49 -14.85
N GLU A 196 3.41 3.99 -16.06
CA GLU A 196 4.48 4.77 -16.68
C GLU A 196 4.67 6.14 -15.98
N PHE A 197 3.56 6.69 -15.50
CA PHE A 197 3.51 7.94 -14.72
C PHE A 197 2.35 7.88 -13.73
N ILE A 198 2.29 8.80 -12.78
CA ILE A 198 1.15 8.90 -11.86
C ILE A 198 -0.12 9.15 -12.68
N GLU A 199 -1.05 8.21 -12.57
CA GLU A 199 -2.32 8.25 -13.30
C GLU A 199 -3.44 8.74 -12.38
N ARG A 200 -4.25 9.69 -12.87
CA ARG A 200 -5.49 10.11 -12.22
C ARG A 200 -6.66 9.65 -13.08
N ALA A 201 -7.56 8.91 -12.50
CA ALA A 201 -8.80 8.44 -13.11
C ALA A 201 -10.01 8.97 -12.35
N ARG A 202 -11.15 9.10 -13.04
CA ARG A 202 -12.42 9.50 -12.43
C ARG A 202 -13.47 8.42 -12.63
N TRP A 203 -14.24 8.19 -11.59
CA TRP A 203 -15.46 7.39 -11.64
C TRP A 203 -16.59 8.17 -10.98
N LYS A 204 -17.57 8.63 -11.79
CA LYS A 204 -18.56 9.62 -11.35
C LYS A 204 -17.84 10.85 -10.75
N GLU A 205 -18.14 11.16 -9.48
CA GLU A 205 -17.53 12.30 -8.75
C GLU A 205 -16.26 11.90 -7.98
N LEU A 206 -15.89 10.60 -8.00
CA LEU A 206 -14.75 10.09 -7.26
C LEU A 206 -13.48 10.15 -8.10
N GLU A 207 -12.36 10.43 -7.44
CA GLU A 207 -11.01 10.40 -8.01
C GLU A 207 -10.23 9.19 -7.49
N ILE A 208 -9.51 8.54 -8.40
CA ILE A 208 -8.61 7.43 -8.09
C ILE A 208 -7.24 7.80 -8.63
N VAL A 209 -6.21 7.74 -7.77
CA VAL A 209 -4.83 8.09 -8.12
C VAL A 209 -3.96 6.86 -8.00
N PHE A 210 -3.36 6.42 -9.10
CA PHE A 210 -2.40 5.32 -9.15
C PHE A 210 -0.99 5.90 -9.07
N VAL A 211 -0.25 5.56 -8.03
CA VAL A 211 1.06 6.17 -7.73
C VAL A 211 2.26 5.23 -7.90
N ASP A 212 2.05 3.98 -8.31
CA ASP A 212 3.14 3.04 -8.60
C ASP A 212 3.81 3.38 -9.95
N ALA A 213 4.71 4.36 -9.91
CA ALA A 213 5.41 4.90 -11.08
C ALA A 213 6.93 5.07 -10.88
N LEU A 214 7.49 4.57 -9.77
CA LEU A 214 8.91 4.72 -9.43
C LEU A 214 9.88 3.94 -10.35
N HIS A 215 9.36 2.98 -11.12
CA HIS A 215 10.19 2.09 -11.94
C HIS A 215 10.67 2.68 -13.27
N ASN A 216 10.19 3.86 -13.66
CA ASN A 216 10.37 4.35 -15.03
C ASN A 216 11.54 5.31 -15.21
N ASP A 217 12.08 5.89 -14.13
CA ASP A 217 13.19 6.83 -14.20
C ASP A 217 14.06 6.73 -12.94
N ASP A 218 15.34 7.16 -13.05
CA ASP A 218 16.22 7.37 -11.89
C ASP A 218 15.74 8.53 -10.98
N LYS A 219 14.52 9.01 -11.19
CA LYS A 219 13.93 10.11 -10.44
C LYS A 219 12.92 9.61 -9.43
N PHE A 220 12.96 10.20 -8.25
CA PHE A 220 11.96 9.97 -7.22
C PHE A 220 10.60 10.55 -7.63
N VAL A 221 9.64 9.68 -7.91
CA VAL A 221 8.27 10.06 -8.33
C VAL A 221 7.34 9.95 -7.14
N TYR A 222 6.56 10.99 -6.87
CA TYR A 222 5.59 11.02 -5.78
C TYR A 222 4.37 11.86 -6.15
N HIS A 223 3.25 11.57 -5.50
CA HIS A 223 2.00 12.32 -5.64
C HIS A 223 1.78 13.26 -4.46
N ILE A 224 1.27 14.46 -4.72
CA ILE A 224 0.90 15.42 -3.69
C ILE A 224 -0.63 15.61 -3.66
N SER A 225 -1.25 15.32 -2.53
CA SER A 225 -2.62 15.70 -2.21
C SER A 225 -2.63 16.89 -1.25
N ASN A 226 -3.36 17.95 -1.60
CA ASN A 226 -3.50 19.13 -0.77
C ASN A 226 -4.94 19.27 -0.28
N PHE A 227 -5.11 19.28 1.03
CA PHE A 227 -6.40 19.45 1.70
C PHE A 227 -6.45 20.81 2.37
N LYS A 228 -7.45 21.62 2.02
CA LYS A 228 -7.70 22.88 2.72
C LYS A 228 -8.26 22.56 4.11
N ASP A 229 -7.76 23.27 5.10
CA ASP A 229 -8.41 23.30 6.42
C ASP A 229 -9.69 24.13 6.25
N GLU A 230 -10.81 23.57 6.66
CA GLU A 230 -12.10 24.28 6.73
C GLU A 230 -12.16 25.08 8.00
#